data_41455a127da1e48e2122f906cb2955f5
#
_entry.id   41455a127da1e48e2122f906cb2955f5
#
_cell.length_a   1.000
_cell.length_b   1.000
_cell.length_c   1.000
_cell.angle_alpha   90.00
_cell.angle_beta   90.00
_cell.angle_gamma   90.00
#
_symmetry.space_group_name_H-M   'P 1'
#
loop_
_entity.id
_entity.type
_entity.pdbx_description
1 polymer ?
#
loop_
_entity_poly.entity_id
_entity_poly.type
_entity_poly.pdbx_seq_one_letter_code
_entity_poly.pdbx_strand_id
1 'polypeptide(L)'
;MTEFRRFQTEKSKDIKDYPFLLPKCYDTIKVPRVLSTMSETADVQVLRSVSNWSSLINHTEDSIQQAYLSLIANSRHCIYIENQFFVSMINSNEVNNEICRVLCDRIKRAYYENEVFRVYILLPLLPGFEGDVGAPGGSALQAVLHWTFLSLSRGPNSLIGNLKKLVPDPMKYIKVCSLRTWDILCGKLVTELIYIHCKCMIVDDKYTIIGSANINDRSQCGNRDSEVCIVVKDTEFVASKMNGRPYQAGKFALSLRRHLMQEHLGMLPEQAARLGGRPAPNIDLDDPVIDSFFFDTWGAIAKKNTQIYEEVFRVYPTDMVESFDELKAWQSQMPMSEYSPQLAEEQLRQLTGSLVEFPLNFLLKANLAPGLASKEGLVPTSVFT
;
A
#
# COMPACT_ATOMS: atom_id res chain seq x y z
N MET A 1 23.57 21.37 -6.52
CA MET A 1 25.02 21.12 -6.31
C MET A 1 25.75 22.31 -5.65
N THR A 2 25.48 23.54 -6.03
CA THR A 2 26.15 24.75 -5.50
C THR A 2 25.81 24.99 -4.02
N GLU A 3 24.58 24.80 -3.60
CA GLU A 3 24.15 25.01 -2.21
C GLU A 3 24.70 23.95 -1.25
N PHE A 4 24.74 22.67 -1.67
CA PHE A 4 25.35 21.61 -0.87
C PHE A 4 26.84 21.82 -0.64
N ARG A 5 27.58 22.31 -1.65
CA ARG A 5 29.00 22.70 -1.51
C ARG A 5 29.17 23.90 -0.57
N ARG A 6 28.26 24.87 -0.61
CA ARG A 6 28.28 26.04 0.28
C ARG A 6 28.05 25.64 1.73
N PHE A 7 27.11 24.74 1.99
CA PHE A 7 26.87 24.20 3.32
C PHE A 7 28.07 23.45 3.88
N GLN A 8 28.70 22.60 3.08
CA GLN A 8 29.92 21.89 3.49
C GLN A 8 31.06 22.84 3.81
N THR A 9 31.20 23.95 3.06
CA THR A 9 32.28 24.93 3.27
C THR A 9 32.06 25.80 4.50
N GLU A 10 30.83 26.13 4.84
CA GLU A 10 30.53 27.04 5.96
C GLU A 10 30.48 26.32 7.32
N LYS A 11 30.01 25.07 7.40
CA LYS A 11 29.88 24.32 8.66
C LYS A 11 30.99 23.31 8.93
N SER A 12 31.76 22.91 7.92
CA SER A 12 32.78 21.88 8.10
C SER A 12 34.19 22.43 8.36
N LYS A 13 34.34 23.74 8.60
CA LYS A 13 35.65 24.35 8.91
C LYS A 13 36.34 23.76 10.13
N ASP A 14 35.58 23.13 11.01
CA ASP A 14 36.10 22.55 12.26
C ASP A 14 36.26 21.01 12.26
N ILE A 15 35.88 20.34 11.16
CA ILE A 15 35.95 18.87 11.08
C ILE A 15 36.98 18.51 10.00
N LYS A 16 38.25 18.47 10.41
CA LYS A 16 39.38 18.18 9.50
C LYS A 16 39.37 16.78 8.86
N ASP A 17 38.64 15.85 9.41
CA ASP A 17 38.72 14.43 9.03
C ASP A 17 37.41 13.83 8.48
N TYR A 18 36.37 14.66 8.13
CA TYR A 18 35.13 14.12 7.57
C TYR A 18 35.27 13.95 6.06
N PRO A 19 35.16 12.71 5.53
CA PRO A 19 35.25 12.50 4.09
C PRO A 19 34.04 13.15 3.40
N PHE A 20 34.28 14.10 2.52
CA PHE A 20 33.24 14.68 1.69
C PHE A 20 32.66 13.62 0.77
N LEU A 21 31.36 13.39 0.86
CA LEU A 21 30.62 12.62 -0.12
C LEU A 21 30.53 13.42 -1.41
N LEU A 22 31.52 13.29 -2.27
CA LEU A 22 31.45 13.88 -3.60
C LEU A 22 30.51 13.01 -4.46
N PRO A 23 29.60 13.62 -5.24
CA PRO A 23 28.84 12.91 -6.24
C PRO A 23 29.81 12.17 -7.16
N LYS A 24 29.69 10.86 -7.25
CA LYS A 24 30.48 10.07 -8.21
C LYS A 24 29.88 10.29 -9.60
N CYS A 25 30.74 10.50 -10.59
CA CYS A 25 30.34 10.43 -11.98
C CYS A 25 30.33 8.95 -12.39
N TYR A 26 29.18 8.48 -12.85
CA TYR A 26 29.00 7.09 -13.26
C TYR A 26 29.14 6.88 -14.78
N ASP A 27 29.55 7.91 -15.52
CA ASP A 27 29.70 7.86 -17.00
C ASP A 27 30.64 6.75 -17.47
N THR A 28 31.55 6.30 -16.60
CA THR A 28 32.52 5.24 -16.86
C THR A 28 32.11 3.87 -16.29
N ILE A 29 31.01 3.79 -15.53
CA ILE A 29 30.58 2.51 -14.95
C ILE A 29 29.85 1.71 -16.01
N LYS A 30 30.44 0.59 -16.42
CA LYS A 30 29.75 -0.40 -17.26
C LYS A 30 28.74 -1.15 -16.41
N VAL A 31 27.48 -1.08 -16.80
CA VAL A 31 26.42 -1.89 -16.19
C VAL A 31 26.78 -3.37 -16.37
N PRO A 32 26.78 -4.18 -15.30
CA PRO A 32 27.01 -5.62 -15.42
C PRO A 32 26.07 -6.25 -16.43
N ARG A 33 26.57 -7.16 -17.26
CA ARG A 33 25.78 -7.80 -18.33
C ARG A 33 24.46 -8.40 -17.81
N VAL A 34 24.50 -9.01 -16.65
CA VAL A 34 23.30 -9.59 -16.00
C VAL A 34 22.22 -8.52 -15.75
N LEU A 35 22.59 -7.35 -15.31
CA LEU A 35 21.64 -6.25 -15.09
C LEU A 35 21.16 -5.65 -16.41
N SER A 36 22.02 -5.56 -17.42
CA SER A 36 21.64 -5.02 -18.73
C SER A 36 20.63 -5.92 -19.48
N THR A 37 20.64 -7.23 -19.21
CA THR A 37 19.67 -8.18 -19.81
C THR A 37 18.33 -8.21 -19.06
N MET A 38 18.28 -7.67 -17.86
CA MET A 38 17.05 -7.61 -17.02
C MET A 38 16.46 -6.21 -16.94
N SER A 39 17.08 -5.21 -17.59
CA SER A 39 16.64 -3.82 -17.53
C SER A 39 15.75 -3.47 -18.73
N GLU A 40 14.82 -2.56 -18.49
CA GLU A 40 13.95 -1.97 -19.50
C GLU A 40 14.34 -0.52 -19.74
N THR A 41 14.13 -0.02 -20.95
CA THR A 41 14.36 1.39 -21.28
C THR A 41 13.15 2.23 -20.90
N ALA A 42 13.36 3.27 -20.13
CA ALA A 42 12.29 4.17 -19.69
C ALA A 42 12.82 5.59 -19.46
N ASP A 43 11.93 6.58 -19.52
CA ASP A 43 12.20 7.92 -19.00
C ASP A 43 12.06 7.91 -17.47
N VAL A 44 13.05 8.42 -16.77
CA VAL A 44 13.05 8.43 -15.29
C VAL A 44 13.27 9.86 -14.79
N GLN A 45 12.40 10.27 -13.86
CA GLN A 45 12.55 11.53 -13.15
C GLN A 45 12.69 11.26 -11.64
N VAL A 46 13.73 11.83 -11.02
CA VAL A 46 13.93 11.80 -9.57
C VAL A 46 13.11 12.93 -8.94
N LEU A 47 12.37 12.58 -7.90
CA LEU A 47 11.52 13.47 -7.11
C LEU A 47 11.93 13.41 -5.65
N ARG A 48 11.63 14.44 -4.89
CA ARG A 48 11.93 14.47 -3.46
C ARG A 48 10.90 15.26 -2.65
N SER A 49 10.89 14.98 -1.36
CA SER A 49 10.16 15.69 -0.34
C SER A 49 11.19 16.22 0.65
N VAL A 50 11.47 17.51 0.65
CA VAL A 50 12.53 18.12 1.45
C VAL A 50 12.24 19.58 1.76
N SER A 51 12.86 20.12 2.82
CA SER A 51 12.77 21.53 3.18
C SER A 51 14.04 22.05 3.86
N ASN A 52 14.00 23.24 4.41
CA ASN A 52 15.14 23.88 5.03
C ASN A 52 15.78 23.05 6.13
N TRP A 53 14.97 22.44 7.02
CA TRP A 53 15.51 21.72 8.17
C TRP A 53 16.33 20.47 7.79
N SER A 54 15.96 19.80 6.71
CA SER A 54 16.59 18.54 6.29
C SER A 54 17.63 18.73 5.19
N SER A 55 17.49 19.73 4.33
CA SER A 55 18.34 19.92 3.15
C SER A 55 18.91 21.32 3.04
N LEU A 56 18.61 22.22 3.99
CA LEU A 56 19.09 23.63 4.03
C LEU A 56 18.74 24.44 2.79
N ILE A 57 17.75 24.03 2.05
CA ILE A 57 17.18 24.80 0.95
C ILE A 57 16.22 25.85 1.52
N ASN A 58 16.00 26.93 0.80
CA ASN A 58 15.19 28.06 1.26
C ASN A 58 13.70 27.94 0.88
N HIS A 59 13.25 26.79 0.44
CA HIS A 59 11.88 26.49 0.06
C HIS A 59 11.50 25.07 0.50
N THR A 60 10.22 24.76 0.46
CA THR A 60 9.72 23.39 0.62
C THR A 60 9.52 22.77 -0.75
N GLU A 61 9.98 21.56 -0.96
CA GLU A 61 9.78 20.79 -2.18
C GLU A 61 8.90 19.57 -1.89
N ASP A 62 7.77 19.49 -2.58
CA ASP A 62 6.75 18.46 -2.49
C ASP A 62 6.53 17.74 -3.84
N SER A 63 7.57 17.69 -4.67
CA SER A 63 7.48 17.15 -6.04
C SER A 63 6.95 15.73 -6.11
N ILE A 64 7.12 14.94 -5.04
CA ILE A 64 6.54 13.59 -4.93
C ILE A 64 5.02 13.68 -4.89
N GLN A 65 4.45 14.52 -4.03
CA GLN A 65 2.99 14.71 -3.95
C GLN A 65 2.44 15.18 -5.30
N GLN A 66 3.08 16.18 -5.92
CA GLN A 66 2.63 16.71 -7.20
C GLN A 66 2.58 15.64 -8.30
N ALA A 67 3.54 14.70 -8.30
CA ALA A 67 3.53 13.57 -9.21
C ALA A 67 2.37 12.59 -8.92
N TYR A 68 2.12 12.25 -7.65
CA TYR A 68 0.95 11.44 -7.28
C TYR A 68 -0.35 12.09 -7.76
N LEU A 69 -0.56 13.37 -7.45
CA LEU A 69 -1.76 14.11 -7.82
C LEU A 69 -1.96 14.14 -9.34
N SER A 70 -0.90 14.46 -10.08
CA SER A 70 -0.93 14.52 -11.55
C SER A 70 -1.25 13.16 -12.17
N LEU A 71 -0.58 12.10 -11.75
CA LEU A 71 -0.78 10.76 -12.33
C LEU A 71 -2.16 10.21 -12.00
N ILE A 72 -2.66 10.40 -10.77
CA ILE A 72 -4.01 9.99 -10.38
C ILE A 72 -5.05 10.76 -11.20
N ALA A 73 -4.94 12.09 -11.28
CA ALA A 73 -5.89 12.92 -12.02
C ALA A 73 -5.97 12.57 -13.51
N ASN A 74 -4.85 12.20 -14.13
CA ASN A 74 -4.76 11.88 -15.55
C ASN A 74 -4.96 10.41 -15.87
N SER A 75 -5.11 9.54 -14.88
CA SER A 75 -5.35 8.11 -15.08
C SER A 75 -6.64 7.84 -15.85
N ARG A 76 -6.68 6.75 -16.63
CA ARG A 76 -7.81 6.41 -17.49
C ARG A 76 -8.43 5.05 -17.20
N HIS A 77 -7.64 4.07 -16.80
CA HIS A 77 -8.07 2.67 -16.70
C HIS A 77 -7.93 2.12 -15.30
N CYS A 78 -6.73 2.17 -14.73
CA CYS A 78 -6.50 1.60 -13.42
C CYS A 78 -5.37 2.30 -12.65
N ILE A 79 -5.46 2.19 -11.34
CA ILE A 79 -4.41 2.55 -10.40
C ILE A 79 -4.17 1.35 -9.48
N TYR A 80 -2.91 0.96 -9.33
CA TYR A 80 -2.45 -0.03 -8.38
C TYR A 80 -1.54 0.66 -7.36
N ILE A 81 -1.85 0.53 -6.08
CA ILE A 81 -1.11 1.14 -4.96
C ILE A 81 -0.72 0.05 -3.97
N GLU A 82 0.56 -0.03 -3.64
CA GLU A 82 1.05 -0.69 -2.43
C GLU A 82 1.75 0.36 -1.57
N ASN A 83 1.29 0.54 -0.35
CA ASN A 83 1.88 1.52 0.55
C ASN A 83 1.81 1.06 2.01
N GLN A 84 2.82 1.42 2.78
CA GLN A 84 2.86 1.14 4.23
C GLN A 84 1.75 1.87 4.99
N PHE A 85 1.37 3.07 4.52
CA PHE A 85 0.33 3.90 5.12
C PHE A 85 -0.64 4.42 4.05
N PHE A 86 -1.85 4.70 4.46
CA PHE A 86 -2.81 5.47 3.68
C PHE A 86 -3.50 6.46 4.63
N VAL A 87 -2.84 7.61 4.85
CA VAL A 87 -3.35 8.71 5.65
C VAL A 87 -3.50 9.92 4.75
N SER A 88 -4.70 10.10 4.21
CA SER A 88 -5.07 11.18 3.31
C SER A 88 -6.57 11.39 3.41
N MET A 89 -7.03 12.62 3.63
CA MET A 89 -8.44 12.92 3.88
C MET A 89 -8.93 14.06 2.99
N ILE A 90 -10.25 14.12 2.80
CA ILE A 90 -10.88 15.17 2.01
C ILE A 90 -11.35 16.28 2.96
N ASN A 91 -10.95 17.53 2.71
CA ASN A 91 -11.33 18.69 3.54
C ASN A 91 -11.04 18.49 5.04
N SER A 92 -9.86 18.04 5.38
CA SER A 92 -9.37 17.92 6.75
C SER A 92 -8.55 19.15 7.13
N ASN A 93 -8.62 19.55 8.40
CA ASN A 93 -7.71 20.55 8.97
C ASN A 93 -6.43 19.93 9.54
N GLU A 94 -6.38 18.60 9.63
CA GLU A 94 -5.31 17.84 10.29
C GLU A 94 -4.44 17.08 9.30
N VAL A 95 -4.99 16.76 8.12
CA VAL A 95 -4.31 16.06 7.04
C VAL A 95 -4.36 16.94 5.78
N ASN A 96 -3.21 17.30 5.26
CA ASN A 96 -3.05 18.30 4.22
C ASN A 96 -2.74 17.74 2.83
N ASN A 97 -2.24 16.48 2.74
CA ASN A 97 -1.99 15.90 1.44
C ASN A 97 -3.30 15.60 0.70
N GLU A 98 -3.31 15.85 -0.58
CA GLU A 98 -4.53 15.82 -1.40
C GLU A 98 -4.77 14.51 -2.16
N ILE A 99 -4.02 13.45 -1.86
CA ILE A 99 -4.08 12.17 -2.61
C ILE A 99 -5.51 11.59 -2.57
N CYS A 100 -6.13 11.53 -1.38
CA CYS A 100 -7.50 11.05 -1.23
C CYS A 100 -8.51 11.88 -2.03
N ARG A 101 -8.37 13.21 -2.04
CA ARG A 101 -9.24 14.13 -2.79
C ARG A 101 -9.17 13.84 -4.29
N VAL A 102 -7.95 13.81 -4.85
CA VAL A 102 -7.76 13.59 -6.29
C VAL A 102 -8.20 12.19 -6.71
N LEU A 103 -7.97 11.18 -5.87
CA LEU A 103 -8.46 9.83 -6.12
C LEU A 103 -9.99 9.76 -6.12
N CYS A 104 -10.63 10.43 -5.16
CA CYS A 104 -12.08 10.56 -5.09
C CYS A 104 -12.64 11.26 -6.33
N ASP A 105 -12.04 12.38 -6.75
CA ASP A 105 -12.48 13.15 -7.92
C ASP A 105 -12.32 12.33 -9.22
N ARG A 106 -11.23 11.55 -9.32
CA ARG A 106 -11.03 10.65 -10.49
C ARG A 106 -12.10 9.56 -10.57
N ILE A 107 -12.46 8.96 -9.44
CA ILE A 107 -13.52 7.92 -9.40
C ILE A 107 -14.89 8.54 -9.71
N LYS A 108 -15.21 9.72 -9.14
CA LYS A 108 -16.43 10.44 -9.48
C LYS A 108 -16.52 10.74 -10.97
N ARG A 109 -15.42 11.17 -11.59
CA ARG A 109 -15.36 11.38 -13.03
C ARG A 109 -15.69 10.10 -13.79
N ALA A 110 -15.10 8.95 -13.43
CA ALA A 110 -15.39 7.67 -14.05
C ALA A 110 -16.88 7.30 -13.92
N TYR A 111 -17.48 7.57 -12.78
CA TYR A 111 -18.92 7.34 -12.55
C TYR A 111 -19.78 8.22 -13.46
N TYR A 112 -19.51 9.52 -13.54
CA TYR A 112 -20.28 10.44 -14.39
C TYR A 112 -20.12 10.17 -15.89
N GLU A 113 -18.93 9.77 -16.29
CA GLU A 113 -18.58 9.45 -17.69
C GLU A 113 -18.93 8.00 -18.06
N ASN A 114 -19.48 7.23 -17.10
CA ASN A 114 -19.82 5.80 -17.27
C ASN A 114 -18.60 4.98 -17.76
N GLU A 115 -17.41 5.30 -17.24
CA GLU A 115 -16.15 4.61 -17.56
C GLU A 115 -15.91 3.44 -16.60
N VAL A 116 -15.34 2.36 -17.12
CA VAL A 116 -14.79 1.28 -16.30
C VAL A 116 -13.42 1.73 -15.82
N PHE A 117 -13.29 1.90 -14.50
CA PHE A 117 -12.06 2.32 -13.83
C PHE A 117 -11.87 1.50 -12.55
N ARG A 118 -10.64 1.06 -12.27
CA ARG A 118 -10.34 0.23 -11.11
C ARG A 118 -9.18 0.78 -10.29
N VAL A 119 -9.31 0.68 -8.98
CA VAL A 119 -8.28 1.05 -8.00
C VAL A 119 -8.03 -0.14 -7.09
N TYR A 120 -6.79 -0.56 -7.05
CA TYR A 120 -6.28 -1.57 -6.13
C TYR A 120 -5.43 -0.87 -5.08
N ILE A 121 -5.74 -1.08 -3.81
CA ILE A 121 -4.98 -0.53 -2.69
C ILE A 121 -4.58 -1.70 -1.80
N LEU A 122 -3.29 -1.87 -1.58
CA LEU A 122 -2.74 -2.86 -0.67
C LEU A 122 -2.03 -2.15 0.49
N LEU A 123 -2.44 -2.51 1.70
CA LEU A 123 -1.96 -1.95 2.96
C LEU A 123 -1.63 -3.08 3.94
N PRO A 124 -0.72 -2.88 4.90
CA PRO A 124 -0.54 -3.86 5.96
C PRO A 124 -1.80 -3.97 6.82
N LEU A 125 -2.15 -5.17 7.27
CA LEU A 125 -3.30 -5.41 8.15
C LEU A 125 -3.21 -4.63 9.47
N LEU A 126 -2.00 -4.55 10.03
CA LEU A 126 -1.68 -3.76 11.21
C LEU A 126 -0.43 -2.94 10.95
N PRO A 127 -0.32 -1.74 11.54
CA PRO A 127 0.92 -0.96 11.52
C PRO A 127 2.06 -1.72 12.20
N GLY A 128 3.31 -1.52 11.73
CA GLY A 128 4.50 -2.18 12.26
C GLY A 128 5.03 -1.58 13.57
N PHE A 129 4.16 -1.35 14.55
CA PHE A 129 4.51 -0.87 15.88
C PHE A 129 4.37 -1.99 16.89
N GLU A 130 5.14 -1.93 17.98
CA GLU A 130 5.04 -2.89 19.08
C GLU A 130 3.72 -2.75 19.83
N GLY A 131 3.26 -3.87 20.40
CA GLY A 131 2.06 -3.95 21.22
C GLY A 131 0.89 -4.67 20.57
N ASP A 132 -0.16 -4.87 21.35
CA ASP A 132 -1.43 -5.44 20.91
C ASP A 132 -2.48 -4.32 20.86
N VAL A 133 -3.32 -4.32 19.83
CA VAL A 133 -4.38 -3.32 19.64
C VAL A 133 -5.32 -3.25 20.83
N GLY A 134 -5.59 -4.39 21.49
CA GLY A 134 -6.47 -4.51 22.65
C GLY A 134 -5.79 -4.25 24.01
N ALA A 135 -4.46 -4.07 24.05
CA ALA A 135 -3.70 -3.93 25.27
C ALA A 135 -3.27 -2.48 25.55
N PRO A 136 -2.94 -2.13 26.80
CA PRO A 136 -2.49 -0.77 27.18
C PRO A 136 -1.25 -0.28 26.42
N GLY A 137 -0.40 -1.18 25.91
CA GLY A 137 0.77 -0.84 25.10
C GLY A 137 0.49 -0.59 23.62
N GLY A 138 -0.76 -0.74 23.16
CA GLY A 138 -1.14 -0.65 21.75
C GLY A 138 -1.58 0.73 21.26
N SER A 139 -1.36 1.79 22.04
CA SER A 139 -1.85 3.14 21.72
C SER A 139 -1.29 3.71 20.41
N ALA A 140 -0.03 3.41 20.08
CA ALA A 140 0.56 3.80 18.80
C ALA A 140 -0.11 3.08 17.60
N LEU A 141 -0.39 1.77 17.76
CA LEU A 141 -1.16 1.00 16.76
C LEU A 141 -2.56 1.59 16.57
N GLN A 142 -3.26 1.87 17.67
CA GLN A 142 -4.60 2.47 17.64
C GLN A 142 -4.59 3.82 16.93
N ALA A 143 -3.60 4.68 17.21
CA ALA A 143 -3.47 5.99 16.58
C ALA A 143 -3.31 5.89 15.06
N VAL A 144 -2.44 5.01 14.57
CA VAL A 144 -2.25 4.82 13.11
C VAL A 144 -3.49 4.21 12.46
N LEU A 145 -4.13 3.22 13.12
CA LEU A 145 -5.39 2.63 12.64
C LEU A 145 -6.50 3.69 12.58
N HIS A 146 -6.57 4.57 13.58
CA HIS A 146 -7.52 5.69 13.58
C HIS A 146 -7.43 6.51 12.30
N TRP A 147 -6.23 7.01 11.97
CA TRP A 147 -6.01 7.83 10.78
C TRP A 147 -6.23 7.05 9.48
N THR A 148 -5.82 5.79 9.43
CA THR A 148 -6.04 4.92 8.27
C THR A 148 -7.54 4.72 8.00
N PHE A 149 -8.33 4.42 9.03
CA PHE A 149 -9.77 4.25 8.87
C PHE A 149 -10.49 5.56 8.57
N LEU A 150 -10.10 6.69 9.18
CA LEU A 150 -10.64 8.01 8.82
C LEU A 150 -10.33 8.39 7.37
N SER A 151 -9.21 7.94 6.85
CA SER A 151 -8.84 8.17 5.45
C SER A 151 -9.64 7.29 4.48
N LEU A 152 -9.82 6.01 4.80
CA LEU A 152 -10.41 5.03 3.89
C LEU A 152 -11.93 4.99 3.95
N SER A 153 -12.52 4.83 5.16
CA SER A 153 -13.92 4.41 5.28
C SER A 153 -14.75 5.18 6.31
N ARG A 154 -14.14 5.80 7.33
CA ARG A 154 -14.88 6.38 8.46
C ARG A 154 -15.13 7.87 8.26
N GLY A 155 -16.39 8.25 8.40
CA GLY A 155 -16.80 9.65 8.32
C GLY A 155 -16.89 10.21 6.88
N PRO A 156 -17.42 11.44 6.77
CA PRO A 156 -17.77 12.05 5.48
C PRO A 156 -16.53 12.54 4.68
N ASN A 157 -15.37 12.62 5.31
CA ASN A 157 -14.12 13.08 4.72
C ASN A 157 -13.20 11.93 4.29
N SER A 158 -13.60 10.68 4.54
CA SER A 158 -12.92 9.49 4.05
C SER A 158 -13.16 9.27 2.56
N LEU A 159 -12.32 8.48 1.92
CA LEU A 159 -12.44 8.13 0.50
C LEU A 159 -13.81 7.49 0.20
N ILE A 160 -14.12 6.37 0.86
CA ILE A 160 -15.39 5.63 0.63
C ILE A 160 -16.59 6.44 1.13
N GLY A 161 -16.49 7.09 2.28
CA GLY A 161 -17.58 7.91 2.81
C GLY A 161 -17.93 9.11 1.94
N ASN A 162 -16.95 9.73 1.30
CA ASN A 162 -17.18 10.83 0.36
C ASN A 162 -17.75 10.31 -0.97
N LEU A 163 -17.26 9.19 -1.48
CA LEU A 163 -17.78 8.57 -2.69
C LEU A 163 -19.23 8.15 -2.54
N LYS A 164 -19.63 7.57 -1.41
CA LYS A 164 -21.01 7.17 -1.13
C LYS A 164 -22.04 8.29 -1.24
N LYS A 165 -21.63 9.56 -1.19
CA LYS A 165 -22.52 10.70 -1.40
C LYS A 165 -23.02 10.84 -2.84
N LEU A 166 -22.26 10.31 -3.82
CA LEU A 166 -22.51 10.47 -5.25
C LEU A 166 -22.47 9.16 -6.03
N VAL A 167 -21.69 8.20 -5.60
CA VAL A 167 -21.51 6.91 -6.24
C VAL A 167 -22.26 5.86 -5.42
N PRO A 168 -23.33 5.24 -5.95
CA PRO A 168 -24.17 4.30 -5.20
C PRO A 168 -23.37 3.11 -4.63
N ASP A 169 -22.41 2.60 -5.38
CA ASP A 169 -21.52 1.50 -4.97
C ASP A 169 -20.06 1.83 -5.29
N PRO A 170 -19.33 2.48 -4.37
CA PRO A 170 -17.92 2.77 -4.54
C PRO A 170 -17.04 1.53 -4.70
N MET A 171 -17.48 0.37 -4.16
CA MET A 171 -16.69 -0.86 -4.21
C MET A 171 -16.63 -1.47 -5.61
N LYS A 172 -17.43 -0.96 -6.55
CA LYS A 172 -17.25 -1.21 -7.99
C LYS A 172 -15.93 -0.65 -8.54
N TYR A 173 -15.40 0.38 -7.90
CA TYR A 173 -14.18 1.07 -8.35
C TYR A 173 -12.95 0.73 -7.52
N ILE A 174 -13.12 0.32 -6.25
CA ILE A 174 -12.01 0.19 -5.30
C ILE A 174 -12.03 -1.20 -4.66
N LYS A 175 -10.85 -1.82 -4.57
CA LYS A 175 -10.55 -2.95 -3.68
C LYS A 175 -9.44 -2.53 -2.74
N VAL A 176 -9.67 -2.67 -1.43
CA VAL A 176 -8.66 -2.49 -0.40
C VAL A 176 -8.33 -3.88 0.15
N CYS A 177 -7.09 -4.28 0.00
CA CYS A 177 -6.62 -5.61 0.35
C CYS A 177 -5.37 -5.53 1.22
N SER A 178 -4.98 -6.68 1.75
CA SER A 178 -3.76 -6.89 2.49
C SER A 178 -3.21 -8.29 2.20
N LEU A 179 -2.15 -8.67 2.91
CA LEU A 179 -1.49 -9.95 2.69
C LEU A 179 -1.31 -10.71 4.01
N ARG A 180 -1.54 -12.02 3.96
CA ARG A 180 -1.36 -12.94 5.08
C ARG A 180 -0.82 -14.27 4.59
N THR A 181 -0.04 -14.94 5.43
CA THR A 181 0.52 -16.27 5.15
C THR A 181 0.27 -17.23 6.30
N TRP A 182 0.48 -18.52 6.05
CA TRP A 182 0.47 -19.55 7.06
C TRP A 182 1.59 -20.57 6.79
N ASP A 183 1.99 -21.28 7.81
CA ASP A 183 2.98 -22.35 7.71
C ASP A 183 2.84 -23.34 8.89
N ILE A 184 3.69 -24.36 8.91
CA ILE A 184 3.82 -25.30 10.03
C ILE A 184 5.12 -24.99 10.77
N LEU A 185 5.02 -24.52 12.01
CA LEU A 185 6.16 -24.24 12.87
C LEU A 185 6.16 -25.21 14.06
N CYS A 186 7.22 -26.02 14.20
CA CYS A 186 7.33 -27.04 15.26
C CYS A 186 6.10 -27.95 15.36
N GLY A 187 5.54 -28.35 14.21
CA GLY A 187 4.37 -29.24 14.14
C GLY A 187 3.03 -28.57 14.45
N LYS A 188 2.99 -27.24 14.58
CA LYS A 188 1.77 -26.46 14.79
C LYS A 188 1.46 -25.61 13.58
N LEU A 189 0.19 -25.52 13.22
CA LEU A 189 -0.28 -24.55 12.22
C LEU A 189 -0.16 -23.14 12.79
N VAL A 190 0.49 -22.25 12.04
CA VAL A 190 0.70 -20.85 12.42
C VAL A 190 0.33 -19.91 11.27
N THR A 191 -0.02 -18.68 11.58
CA THR A 191 -0.30 -17.64 10.60
C THR A 191 0.37 -16.33 10.99
N GLU A 192 0.80 -15.58 9.98
CA GLU A 192 1.37 -14.25 10.18
C GLU A 192 0.89 -13.30 9.07
N LEU A 193 0.74 -12.03 9.39
CA LEU A 193 0.52 -10.99 8.39
C LEU A 193 1.83 -10.76 7.62
N ILE A 194 1.71 -10.54 6.30
CA ILE A 194 2.84 -10.09 5.49
C ILE A 194 2.84 -8.56 5.54
N TYR A 195 3.92 -8.01 6.11
CA TYR A 195 4.02 -6.56 6.30
C TYR A 195 4.39 -5.86 4.99
N ILE A 196 3.46 -5.08 4.46
CA ILE A 196 3.67 -4.26 3.27
C ILE A 196 4.42 -3.00 3.69
N HIS A 197 5.69 -2.88 3.28
CA HIS A 197 6.53 -1.70 3.55
C HIS A 197 6.88 -0.91 2.28
N CYS A 198 6.52 -1.41 1.11
CA CYS A 198 6.76 -0.72 -0.17
C CYS A 198 5.95 0.59 -0.27
N LYS A 199 6.39 1.47 -1.16
CA LYS A 199 5.73 2.72 -1.53
C LYS A 199 5.77 2.79 -3.05
N CYS A 200 4.74 2.22 -3.64
CA CYS A 200 4.63 2.01 -5.07
C CYS A 200 3.23 2.39 -5.56
N MET A 201 3.16 3.10 -6.67
CA MET A 201 1.92 3.31 -7.42
C MET A 201 2.18 3.06 -8.91
N ILE A 202 1.33 2.25 -9.54
CA ILE A 202 1.37 1.96 -10.97
C ILE A 202 0.07 2.48 -11.59
N VAL A 203 0.17 3.28 -12.65
CA VAL A 203 -0.96 3.93 -13.29
C VAL A 203 -1.05 3.51 -14.75
N ASP A 204 -2.21 2.94 -15.13
CA ASP A 204 -2.55 2.54 -16.50
C ASP A 204 -1.50 1.63 -17.17
N ASP A 205 -0.71 0.87 -16.40
CA ASP A 205 0.43 0.11 -16.89
C ASP A 205 1.38 0.94 -17.79
N LYS A 206 1.59 2.21 -17.46
CA LYS A 206 2.47 3.13 -18.22
C LYS A 206 3.37 3.98 -17.37
N TYR A 207 2.95 4.25 -16.15
CA TYR A 207 3.69 5.07 -15.21
C TYR A 207 3.84 4.33 -13.90
N THR A 208 4.99 4.48 -13.27
CA THR A 208 5.26 3.93 -11.95
C THR A 208 5.92 4.97 -11.06
N ILE A 209 5.45 5.13 -9.82
CA ILE A 209 6.17 5.84 -8.75
C ILE A 209 6.69 4.78 -7.78
N ILE A 210 7.97 4.82 -7.49
CA ILE A 210 8.61 3.96 -6.47
C ILE A 210 9.58 4.81 -5.66
N GLY A 211 9.57 4.62 -4.35
CA GLY A 211 10.53 5.31 -3.48
C GLY A 211 10.28 5.10 -2.00
N SER A 212 10.69 6.07 -1.20
CA SER A 212 10.58 6.02 0.26
C SER A 212 9.33 6.69 0.82
N ALA A 213 8.62 7.51 0.04
CA ALA A 213 7.51 8.34 0.52
C ALA A 213 6.22 7.55 0.78
N ASN A 214 5.77 7.55 2.01
CA ASN A 214 4.46 7.04 2.41
C ASN A 214 3.32 7.97 1.93
N ILE A 215 2.10 7.44 1.84
CA ILE A 215 0.90 8.26 1.68
C ILE A 215 0.48 8.77 3.05
N ASN A 216 1.14 9.83 3.49
CA ASN A 216 0.83 10.63 4.67
C ASN A 216 1.48 12.02 4.54
N ASP A 217 1.10 12.97 5.39
CA ASP A 217 1.64 14.34 5.34
C ASP A 217 3.14 14.39 5.59
N ARG A 218 3.63 13.54 6.50
CA ARG A 218 5.07 13.49 6.82
C ARG A 218 5.93 13.33 5.58
N SER A 219 5.53 12.40 4.69
CA SER A 219 6.29 12.08 3.47
C SER A 219 5.88 12.92 2.26
N GLN A 220 4.64 13.43 2.21
CA GLN A 220 4.11 14.08 1.00
C GLN A 220 4.24 15.61 1.01
N CYS A 221 4.14 16.28 2.18
CA CYS A 221 4.10 17.74 2.24
C CYS A 221 5.47 18.42 2.19
N GLY A 222 6.58 17.68 2.17
CA GLY A 222 7.93 18.20 2.00
C GLY A 222 8.54 18.83 3.25
N ASN A 223 7.75 19.16 4.27
CA ASN A 223 8.18 19.94 5.43
C ASN A 223 8.50 19.09 6.69
N ARG A 224 8.44 17.77 6.58
CA ARG A 224 8.73 16.82 7.65
C ARG A 224 9.79 15.82 7.23
N ASP A 225 9.42 14.58 6.90
CA ASP A 225 10.39 13.57 6.51
C ASP A 225 11.00 13.91 5.14
N SER A 226 12.28 13.62 4.99
CA SER A 226 12.96 13.77 3.70
C SER A 226 12.83 12.48 2.91
N GLU A 227 12.28 12.58 1.71
CA GLU A 227 11.97 11.44 0.88
C GLU A 227 12.57 11.57 -0.52
N VAL A 228 12.83 10.41 -1.14
CA VAL A 228 13.24 10.31 -2.55
C VAL A 228 12.39 9.28 -3.25
N CYS A 229 11.82 9.64 -4.37
CA CYS A 229 11.09 8.76 -5.27
C CYS A 229 11.57 8.95 -6.70
N ILE A 230 11.25 7.97 -7.54
CA ILE A 230 11.36 8.07 -9.00
C ILE A 230 9.98 7.91 -9.64
N VAL A 231 9.73 8.69 -10.68
CA VAL A 231 8.69 8.41 -11.66
C VAL A 231 9.34 7.76 -12.84
N VAL A 232 8.85 6.58 -13.19
CA VAL A 232 9.22 5.86 -14.41
C VAL A 232 8.07 6.01 -15.39
N LYS A 233 8.37 6.52 -16.57
CA LYS A 233 7.46 6.58 -17.71
C LYS A 233 7.99 5.65 -18.79
N ASP A 234 7.21 4.64 -19.12
CA ASP A 234 7.60 3.69 -20.16
C ASP A 234 7.73 4.36 -21.53
N THR A 235 8.77 3.97 -22.25
CA THR A 235 9.03 4.36 -23.65
C THR A 235 8.88 3.18 -24.62
N GLU A 236 8.90 1.94 -24.08
CA GLU A 236 8.64 0.72 -24.84
C GLU A 236 7.27 0.15 -24.46
N PHE A 237 6.52 -0.31 -25.45
CA PHE A 237 5.14 -0.77 -25.27
C PHE A 237 4.95 -2.18 -25.78
N VAL A 238 4.06 -2.91 -25.12
CA VAL A 238 3.67 -4.28 -25.46
C VAL A 238 2.15 -4.40 -25.52
N ALA A 239 1.67 -5.36 -26.32
CA ALA A 239 0.25 -5.63 -26.42
C ALA A 239 -0.33 -6.15 -25.10
N SER A 240 -1.43 -5.59 -24.65
CA SER A 240 -2.19 -5.93 -23.46
C SER A 240 -3.68 -5.63 -23.69
N LYS A 241 -4.48 -5.62 -22.63
CA LYS A 241 -5.90 -5.31 -22.67
C LYS A 241 -6.31 -4.42 -21.52
N MET A 242 -7.33 -3.59 -21.75
CA MET A 242 -8.03 -2.83 -20.71
C MET A 242 -9.53 -2.91 -20.97
N ASN A 243 -10.26 -3.56 -20.09
CA ASN A 243 -11.70 -3.83 -20.19
C ASN A 243 -12.06 -4.54 -21.53
N GLY A 244 -11.35 -5.62 -21.84
CA GLY A 244 -11.54 -6.43 -23.05
C GLY A 244 -11.06 -5.79 -24.36
N ARG A 245 -10.59 -4.53 -24.32
CA ARG A 245 -10.13 -3.80 -25.51
C ARG A 245 -8.61 -3.88 -25.67
N PRO A 246 -8.07 -3.96 -26.89
CA PRO A 246 -6.64 -3.88 -27.12
C PRO A 246 -6.04 -2.61 -26.49
N TYR A 247 -4.90 -2.78 -25.83
CA TYR A 247 -4.20 -1.71 -25.14
C TYR A 247 -2.69 -1.85 -25.35
N GLN A 248 -1.99 -0.73 -25.47
CA GLN A 248 -0.53 -0.68 -25.49
C GLN A 248 -0.04 -0.32 -24.09
N ALA A 249 0.36 -1.33 -23.33
CA ALA A 249 0.92 -1.18 -21.99
C ALA A 249 2.43 -0.93 -22.05
N GLY A 250 2.94 -0.15 -21.13
CA GLY A 250 4.36 0.04 -20.94
C GLY A 250 5.01 -1.23 -20.43
N LYS A 251 6.17 -1.55 -20.94
CA LYS A 251 6.85 -2.82 -20.70
C LYS A 251 7.26 -2.99 -19.24
N PHE A 252 7.83 -1.96 -18.64
CA PHE A 252 8.23 -1.98 -17.22
C PHE A 252 7.02 -1.99 -16.30
N ALA A 253 6.10 -1.04 -16.42
CA ALA A 253 4.95 -0.90 -15.52
C ALA A 253 4.05 -2.15 -15.54
N LEU A 254 3.77 -2.70 -16.72
CA LEU A 254 3.02 -3.95 -16.88
C LEU A 254 3.74 -5.13 -16.23
N SER A 255 5.05 -5.28 -16.49
CA SER A 255 5.82 -6.41 -15.92
C SER A 255 5.85 -6.36 -14.40
N LEU A 256 6.03 -5.17 -13.82
CA LEU A 256 6.01 -4.98 -12.37
C LEU A 256 4.64 -5.31 -11.79
N ARG A 257 3.55 -4.76 -12.35
CA ARG A 257 2.20 -5.06 -11.86
C ARG A 257 1.88 -6.56 -11.94
N ARG A 258 2.21 -7.18 -13.08
CA ARG A 258 2.01 -8.63 -13.22
C ARG A 258 2.79 -9.43 -12.18
N HIS A 259 4.05 -9.09 -11.96
CA HIS A 259 4.87 -9.79 -10.97
C HIS A 259 4.32 -9.67 -9.55
N LEU A 260 3.95 -8.46 -9.12
CA LEU A 260 3.31 -8.22 -7.83
C LEU A 260 1.99 -8.99 -7.69
N MET A 261 1.12 -8.94 -8.70
CA MET A 261 -0.13 -9.69 -8.68
C MET A 261 0.09 -11.21 -8.72
N GLN A 262 1.10 -11.70 -9.44
CA GLN A 262 1.49 -13.11 -9.43
C GLN A 262 1.89 -13.57 -8.03
N GLU A 263 2.71 -12.77 -7.34
CA GLU A 263 3.11 -13.05 -5.96
C GLU A 263 1.88 -13.11 -5.03
N HIS A 264 1.01 -12.12 -5.09
CA HIS A 264 -0.18 -12.06 -4.21
C HIS A 264 -1.19 -13.18 -4.48
N LEU A 265 -1.29 -13.64 -5.72
CA LEU A 265 -2.20 -14.72 -6.14
C LEU A 265 -1.55 -16.12 -6.08
N GLY A 266 -0.31 -16.23 -5.58
CA GLY A 266 0.36 -17.52 -5.42
C GLY A 266 0.77 -18.19 -6.74
N MET A 267 1.06 -17.40 -7.77
CA MET A 267 1.41 -17.90 -9.10
C MET A 267 2.91 -18.10 -9.31
N LEU A 268 3.75 -17.65 -8.37
CA LEU A 268 5.20 -17.82 -8.48
C LEU A 268 5.60 -19.28 -8.20
N PRO A 269 6.57 -19.84 -8.95
CA PRO A 269 6.97 -21.25 -8.82
C PRO A 269 7.39 -21.66 -7.39
N GLU A 270 8.10 -20.78 -6.69
CA GLU A 270 8.55 -21.01 -5.31
C GLU A 270 7.40 -21.07 -4.31
N GLN A 271 6.29 -20.36 -4.56
CA GLN A 271 5.08 -20.41 -3.73
C GLN A 271 4.32 -21.72 -3.95
N ALA A 272 4.24 -22.20 -5.20
CA ALA A 272 3.65 -23.51 -5.52
C ALA A 272 4.38 -24.66 -4.82
N ALA A 273 5.71 -24.59 -4.73
CA ALA A 273 6.52 -25.58 -4.04
C ALA A 273 6.23 -25.63 -2.52
N ARG A 274 6.03 -24.48 -1.87
CA ARG A 274 5.67 -24.37 -0.43
C ARG A 274 4.29 -24.94 -0.12
N LEU A 275 3.35 -24.81 -1.05
CA LEU A 275 1.97 -25.30 -0.90
C LEU A 275 1.81 -26.81 -1.20
N GLY A 276 2.87 -27.61 -1.05
CA GLY A 276 2.84 -29.05 -1.24
C GLY A 276 2.82 -29.49 -2.70
N GLY A 277 3.42 -28.69 -3.59
CA GLY A 277 3.59 -29.05 -5.02
C GLY A 277 2.30 -28.92 -5.84
N ARG A 278 1.31 -28.16 -5.40
CA ARG A 278 0.14 -27.86 -6.22
C ARG A 278 0.55 -27.03 -7.43
N PRO A 279 -0.07 -27.26 -8.59
CA PRO A 279 0.17 -26.38 -9.72
C PRO A 279 -0.22 -24.95 -9.36
N ALA A 280 0.62 -24.00 -9.74
CA ALA A 280 0.30 -22.56 -9.59
C ALA A 280 -1.03 -22.25 -10.30
N PRO A 281 -1.87 -21.37 -9.75
CA PRO A 281 -3.08 -20.93 -10.44
C PRO A 281 -2.74 -20.37 -11.82
N ASN A 282 -3.52 -20.70 -12.82
CA ASN A 282 -3.39 -20.11 -14.15
C ASN A 282 -4.41 -18.98 -14.30
N ILE A 283 -4.01 -17.75 -13.97
CA ILE A 283 -4.84 -16.56 -13.98
C ILE A 283 -4.31 -15.59 -15.04
N ASP A 284 -5.20 -15.11 -15.93
CA ASP A 284 -4.84 -14.05 -16.87
C ASP A 284 -4.75 -12.70 -16.15
N LEU A 285 -3.55 -12.11 -16.15
CA LEU A 285 -3.25 -10.82 -15.52
C LEU A 285 -3.16 -9.66 -16.53
N ASP A 286 -3.49 -9.90 -17.80
CA ASP A 286 -3.33 -8.91 -18.85
C ASP A 286 -4.34 -7.78 -18.76
N ASP A 287 -5.54 -8.08 -18.25
CA ASP A 287 -6.61 -7.10 -18.14
C ASP A 287 -7.04 -6.92 -16.65
N PRO A 288 -6.41 -5.99 -15.93
CA PRO A 288 -6.77 -5.77 -14.52
C PRO A 288 -8.09 -5.02 -14.35
N VAL A 289 -8.73 -4.60 -15.42
CA VAL A 289 -9.90 -3.70 -15.38
C VAL A 289 -11.21 -4.46 -15.58
N ILE A 290 -11.17 -5.61 -16.26
CA ILE A 290 -12.35 -6.39 -16.58
C ILE A 290 -13.03 -6.96 -15.31
N ASP A 291 -14.36 -7.00 -15.30
CA ASP A 291 -15.16 -7.44 -14.16
C ASP A 291 -14.78 -8.84 -13.66
N SER A 292 -14.57 -9.78 -14.56
CA SER A 292 -14.19 -11.16 -14.23
C SER A 292 -12.85 -11.24 -13.47
N PHE A 293 -11.90 -10.35 -13.75
CA PHE A 293 -10.68 -10.27 -12.96
C PHE A 293 -10.91 -9.52 -11.65
N PHE A 294 -11.52 -8.33 -11.70
CA PHE A 294 -11.64 -7.45 -10.53
C PHE A 294 -12.55 -8.03 -9.44
N PHE A 295 -13.70 -8.62 -9.83
CA PHE A 295 -14.67 -9.18 -8.88
C PHE A 295 -14.48 -10.68 -8.68
N ASP A 296 -14.48 -11.45 -9.80
CA ASP A 296 -14.62 -12.91 -9.72
C ASP A 296 -13.27 -13.60 -9.48
N THR A 297 -12.15 -12.90 -9.70
CA THR A 297 -10.80 -13.41 -9.41
C THR A 297 -10.21 -12.72 -8.19
N TRP A 298 -9.77 -11.47 -8.31
CA TRP A 298 -9.09 -10.74 -7.24
C TRP A 298 -9.96 -10.60 -5.98
N GLY A 299 -11.17 -10.08 -6.13
CA GLY A 299 -12.10 -9.89 -5.02
C GLY A 299 -12.55 -11.21 -4.39
N ALA A 300 -12.87 -12.21 -5.21
CA ALA A 300 -13.33 -13.52 -4.72
C ALA A 300 -12.22 -14.27 -3.98
N ILE A 301 -10.98 -14.24 -4.48
CA ILE A 301 -9.81 -14.85 -3.81
C ILE A 301 -9.56 -14.16 -2.46
N ALA A 302 -9.51 -12.81 -2.44
CA ALA A 302 -9.30 -12.07 -1.20
C ALA A 302 -10.35 -12.43 -0.15
N LYS A 303 -11.62 -12.41 -0.52
CA LYS A 303 -12.74 -12.76 0.37
C LYS A 303 -12.66 -14.19 0.87
N LYS A 304 -12.44 -15.17 -0.03
CA LYS A 304 -12.33 -16.59 0.35
C LYS A 304 -11.17 -16.82 1.32
N ASN A 305 -10.01 -16.25 1.02
CA ASN A 305 -8.84 -16.38 1.88
C ASN A 305 -9.10 -15.78 3.27
N THR A 306 -9.72 -14.59 3.34
CA THR A 306 -10.09 -13.96 4.61
C THR A 306 -10.96 -14.88 5.45
N GLN A 307 -12.02 -15.44 4.88
CA GLN A 307 -12.91 -16.36 5.58
C GLN A 307 -12.18 -17.59 6.14
N ILE A 308 -11.30 -18.19 5.34
CA ILE A 308 -10.51 -19.36 5.78
C ILE A 308 -9.60 -19.00 6.98
N TYR A 309 -8.90 -17.85 6.91
CA TYR A 309 -8.06 -17.42 8.02
C TYR A 309 -8.85 -17.11 9.29
N GLU A 310 -10.02 -16.50 9.16
CA GLU A 310 -10.93 -16.22 10.27
C GLU A 310 -11.45 -17.49 10.93
N GLU A 311 -11.86 -18.48 10.14
CA GLU A 311 -12.34 -19.77 10.63
C GLU A 311 -11.24 -20.59 11.31
N VAL A 312 -10.07 -20.67 10.66
CA VAL A 312 -8.99 -21.56 11.10
C VAL A 312 -8.24 -21.00 12.31
N PHE A 313 -7.91 -19.71 12.30
CA PHE A 313 -7.01 -19.11 13.30
C PHE A 313 -7.67 -18.08 14.21
N ARG A 314 -8.92 -17.70 13.96
CA ARG A 314 -9.53 -16.57 14.68
C ARG A 314 -8.67 -15.31 14.60
N VAL A 315 -8.16 -15.02 13.40
CA VAL A 315 -7.27 -13.87 13.16
C VAL A 315 -7.97 -12.54 13.43
N TYR A 316 -7.18 -11.55 13.78
CA TYR A 316 -7.55 -10.14 13.76
C TYR A 316 -6.39 -9.34 13.10
N PRO A 317 -6.67 -8.14 12.57
CA PRO A 317 -7.96 -7.47 12.45
C PRO A 317 -8.92 -8.18 11.50
N THR A 318 -10.23 -8.08 11.77
CA THR A 318 -11.32 -8.67 10.99
C THR A 318 -12.57 -7.79 11.10
N ASP A 319 -13.39 -7.76 10.06
CA ASP A 319 -14.70 -7.07 10.07
C ASP A 319 -15.74 -7.72 11.01
N MET A 320 -15.45 -8.92 11.52
CA MET A 320 -16.27 -9.63 12.51
C MET A 320 -16.18 -9.03 13.92
N VAL A 321 -15.26 -8.09 14.14
CA VAL A 321 -14.94 -7.49 15.47
C VAL A 321 -15.06 -5.98 15.36
N GLU A 322 -16.11 -5.40 15.93
CA GLU A 322 -16.39 -3.97 15.87
C GLU A 322 -16.09 -3.20 17.18
N SER A 323 -15.82 -3.91 18.29
CA SER A 323 -15.52 -3.32 19.60
C SER A 323 -14.41 -4.07 20.34
N PHE A 324 -13.83 -3.46 21.39
CA PHE A 324 -12.83 -4.13 22.21
C PHE A 324 -13.39 -5.33 23.00
N ASP A 325 -14.65 -5.28 23.40
CA ASP A 325 -15.30 -6.41 24.06
C ASP A 325 -15.48 -7.58 23.12
N GLU A 326 -15.88 -7.31 21.88
CA GLU A 326 -15.94 -8.32 20.81
C GLU A 326 -14.54 -8.87 20.48
N LEU A 327 -13.49 -8.04 20.45
CA LEU A 327 -12.11 -8.48 20.24
C LEU A 327 -11.69 -9.47 21.33
N LYS A 328 -11.95 -9.14 22.60
CA LYS A 328 -11.64 -10.01 23.72
C LYS A 328 -12.40 -11.33 23.65
N ALA A 329 -13.68 -11.28 23.32
CA ALA A 329 -14.50 -12.47 23.12
C ALA A 329 -14.01 -13.33 21.94
N TRP A 330 -13.62 -12.70 20.84
CA TRP A 330 -13.05 -13.35 19.65
C TRP A 330 -11.74 -14.08 19.98
N GLN A 331 -10.82 -13.41 20.66
CA GLN A 331 -9.52 -13.97 21.07
C GLN A 331 -9.65 -15.08 22.12
N SER A 332 -10.73 -15.11 22.92
CA SER A 332 -10.95 -16.16 23.93
C SER A 332 -11.46 -17.47 23.36
N GLN A 333 -11.90 -17.50 22.10
CA GLN A 333 -12.39 -18.71 21.44
C GLN A 333 -11.22 -19.55 20.94
N MET A 334 -11.26 -20.86 21.22
CA MET A 334 -10.27 -21.80 20.73
C MET A 334 -10.32 -21.88 19.21
N PRO A 335 -9.24 -21.61 18.46
CA PRO A 335 -9.21 -21.66 17.01
C PRO A 335 -9.25 -23.10 16.49
N MET A 336 -9.74 -23.29 15.26
CA MET A 336 -9.78 -24.61 14.60
C MET A 336 -8.40 -25.25 14.50
N SER A 337 -7.36 -24.43 14.29
CA SER A 337 -5.97 -24.90 14.27
C SER A 337 -5.52 -25.63 15.55
N GLU A 338 -6.20 -25.42 16.69
CA GLU A 338 -5.92 -26.08 17.96
C GLU A 338 -6.86 -27.25 18.24
N TYR A 339 -8.19 -27.11 18.03
CA TYR A 339 -9.12 -28.19 18.36
C TYR A 339 -9.30 -29.24 17.26
N SER A 340 -8.97 -28.92 16.00
CA SER A 340 -9.05 -29.84 14.86
C SER A 340 -7.97 -29.54 13.81
N PRO A 341 -6.67 -29.77 14.10
CA PRO A 341 -5.56 -29.41 13.21
C PRO A 341 -5.64 -30.02 11.81
N GLN A 342 -6.16 -31.24 11.68
CA GLN A 342 -6.28 -31.94 10.39
C GLN A 342 -7.30 -31.21 9.49
N LEU A 343 -8.48 -30.88 10.03
CA LEU A 343 -9.50 -30.13 9.30
C LEU A 343 -9.01 -28.71 8.98
N ALA A 344 -8.32 -28.08 9.91
CA ALA A 344 -7.69 -26.77 9.71
C ALA A 344 -6.72 -26.79 8.53
N GLU A 345 -5.85 -27.80 8.45
CA GLU A 345 -4.91 -27.93 7.33
C GLU A 345 -5.64 -28.18 6.00
N GLU A 346 -6.72 -28.98 5.98
CA GLU A 346 -7.56 -29.16 4.79
C GLU A 346 -8.18 -27.83 4.30
N GLN A 347 -8.65 -26.97 5.21
CA GLN A 347 -9.17 -25.65 4.87
C GLN A 347 -8.05 -24.74 4.34
N LEU A 348 -6.91 -24.69 5.02
CA LEU A 348 -5.76 -23.88 4.61
C LEU A 348 -5.22 -24.26 3.23
N ARG A 349 -5.31 -25.53 2.87
CA ARG A 349 -4.97 -26.00 1.51
C ARG A 349 -5.86 -25.43 0.42
N GLN A 350 -7.00 -24.82 0.73
CA GLN A 350 -7.88 -24.15 -0.25
C GLN A 350 -7.49 -22.69 -0.52
N LEU A 351 -6.56 -22.14 0.25
CA LEU A 351 -6.06 -20.78 0.04
C LEU A 351 -5.38 -20.65 -1.33
N THR A 352 -5.55 -19.48 -1.93
CA THR A 352 -4.91 -19.12 -3.19
C THR A 352 -4.07 -17.87 -2.95
N GLY A 353 -2.74 -18.03 -2.96
CA GLY A 353 -1.81 -16.95 -2.66
C GLY A 353 -1.94 -16.40 -1.23
N SER A 354 -1.60 -15.13 -1.08
CA SER A 354 -1.53 -14.44 0.22
C SER A 354 -2.55 -13.31 0.36
N LEU A 355 -3.35 -13.06 -0.67
CA LEU A 355 -4.27 -11.93 -0.73
C LEU A 355 -5.45 -12.11 0.23
N VAL A 356 -5.74 -11.08 1.04
CA VAL A 356 -6.89 -11.01 1.95
C VAL A 356 -7.57 -9.65 1.85
N GLU A 357 -8.82 -9.54 2.25
CA GLU A 357 -9.52 -8.25 2.35
C GLU A 357 -8.93 -7.41 3.50
N PHE A 358 -8.82 -6.10 3.30
CA PHE A 358 -8.50 -5.18 4.39
C PHE A 358 -9.77 -4.90 5.19
N PRO A 359 -9.78 -5.10 6.53
CA PRO A 359 -11.00 -5.05 7.34
C PRO A 359 -11.39 -3.60 7.65
N LEU A 360 -12.23 -3.01 6.83
CA LEU A 360 -12.66 -1.61 6.93
C LEU A 360 -13.55 -1.31 8.14
N ASN A 361 -14.19 -2.33 8.72
CA ASN A 361 -15.09 -2.21 9.87
C ASN A 361 -14.47 -2.68 11.20
N PHE A 362 -13.21 -3.14 11.18
CA PHE A 362 -12.52 -3.56 12.42
C PHE A 362 -12.53 -2.45 13.47
N LEU A 363 -13.07 -2.73 14.66
CA LEU A 363 -13.23 -1.77 15.76
C LEU A 363 -14.04 -0.51 15.38
N LEU A 364 -15.05 -0.64 14.52
CA LEU A 364 -15.88 0.46 14.04
C LEU A 364 -16.59 1.22 15.19
N LYS A 365 -16.98 0.50 16.25
CA LYS A 365 -17.65 1.05 17.44
C LYS A 365 -16.68 1.54 18.52
N ALA A 366 -15.38 1.31 18.35
CA ALA A 366 -14.36 1.71 19.30
C ALA A 366 -13.81 3.10 18.99
N ASN A 367 -13.46 3.85 20.02
CA ASN A 367 -12.70 5.08 19.87
C ASN A 367 -11.20 4.75 19.82
N LEU A 368 -10.60 4.90 18.66
CA LEU A 368 -9.17 4.68 18.42
C LEU A 368 -8.35 5.98 18.45
N ALA A 369 -9.00 7.14 18.63
CA ALA A 369 -8.29 8.41 18.72
C ALA A 369 -7.32 8.40 19.91
N PRO A 370 -6.11 8.96 19.76
CA PRO A 370 -5.16 9.09 20.86
C PRO A 370 -5.78 9.81 22.05
N GLY A 371 -5.83 9.14 23.21
CA GLY A 371 -6.38 9.73 24.44
C GLY A 371 -5.43 10.79 25.00
N LEU A 372 -5.96 11.89 25.53
CA LEU A 372 -5.17 12.97 26.14
C LEU A 372 -4.21 12.50 27.27
N ALA A 373 -4.49 11.34 27.87
CA ALA A 373 -3.64 10.74 28.91
C ALA A 373 -2.60 9.75 28.34
N SER A 374 -2.62 9.47 27.04
CA SER A 374 -1.62 8.60 26.38
C SER A 374 -0.42 9.42 25.90
N LYS A 375 0.73 8.76 25.70
CA LYS A 375 1.91 9.40 25.09
C LYS A 375 1.59 9.96 23.71
N GLU A 376 0.78 9.24 22.95
CA GLU A 376 0.35 9.59 21.59
C GLU A 376 -0.60 10.80 21.57
N GLY A 377 -1.39 11.00 22.63
CA GLY A 377 -2.26 12.17 22.77
C GLY A 377 -1.54 13.44 23.24
N LEU A 378 -0.31 13.31 23.76
CA LEU A 378 0.53 14.44 24.16
C LEU A 378 1.43 14.95 23.03
N VAL A 379 1.58 14.18 21.93
CA VAL A 379 2.35 14.61 20.76
C VAL A 379 1.44 15.23 19.71
N PRO A 380 1.94 16.15 18.86
CA PRO A 380 1.15 16.70 17.77
C PRO A 380 0.61 15.61 16.84
N THR A 381 -0.62 15.77 16.36
CA THR A 381 -1.24 14.85 15.38
C THR A 381 -0.37 14.63 14.14
N SER A 382 0.39 15.65 13.76
CA SER A 382 1.37 15.59 12.64
C SER A 382 2.47 14.52 12.81
N VAL A 383 2.57 13.85 13.96
CA VAL A 383 3.46 12.69 14.15
C VAL A 383 2.87 11.45 13.45
N PHE A 384 1.55 11.35 13.37
CA PHE A 384 0.83 10.19 12.83
C PHE A 384 0.26 10.44 11.43
N THR A 385 0.09 11.69 11.08
CA THR A 385 -0.40 12.11 9.75
C THR A 385 0.78 12.49 8.84
#